data_4e780b9674ece4798bd7d0d4e38721ab
#
_entry.id   4e780b9674ece4798bd7d0d4e38721ab
#
_cell.length_a   1.000
_cell.length_b   1.000
_cell.length_c   1.000
_cell.angle_alpha   90.00
_cell.angle_beta   90.00
_cell.angle_gamma   90.00
#
_symmetry.space_group_name_H-M   'P 1'
#
loop_
_entity.id
_entity.type
_entity.pdbx_description
1 polymer ?
#
loop_
_entity_poly.entity_id
_entity_poly.type
_entity_poly.pdbx_seq_one_letter_code
_entity_poly.pdbx_strand_id
1 'polypeptide(L)'
;MRNHDIRPQLDQVFPPPYLDQLQKVTFQKNDYICTQGKAITELTYILSGKVKIVRSLFNGKEHILEMLNQPQIFGDVELMTNQPAGSSVIALEEVQAVQLT
;
A
#
# COMPACT_ATOMS: atom_id res chain seq x y z
N MET A 1 -4.00 -7.22 -23.85
CA MET A 1 -3.60 -6.06 -23.12
C MET A 1 -2.29 -5.51 -23.65
N ARG A 2 -2.22 -4.28 -23.85
CA ARG A 2 -0.98 -3.66 -24.28
C ARG A 2 -0.12 -3.26 -23.10
N ASN A 3 1.12 -3.10 -23.34
CA ASN A 3 2.02 -2.51 -22.38
C ASN A 3 1.64 -1.09 -22.11
N HIS A 4 1.58 -0.76 -20.84
CA HIS A 4 1.42 0.61 -20.41
C HIS A 4 2.71 1.11 -19.84
N ASP A 5 3.07 2.31 -20.24
CA ASP A 5 4.06 3.04 -19.49
C ASP A 5 3.35 3.69 -18.33
N ILE A 6 3.62 3.20 -17.12
CA ILE A 6 2.96 3.70 -15.91
C ILE A 6 3.62 4.97 -15.36
N ARG A 7 4.73 5.44 -15.97
CA ARG A 7 5.44 6.60 -15.46
C ARG A 7 4.58 7.86 -15.43
N PRO A 8 3.75 8.16 -16.45
CA PRO A 8 2.87 9.32 -16.34
C PRO A 8 1.90 9.25 -15.18
N GLN A 9 1.42 8.04 -14.86
CA GLN A 9 0.56 7.84 -13.71
C GLN A 9 1.32 8.04 -12.41
N LEU A 10 2.54 7.50 -12.33
CA LEU A 10 3.37 7.63 -11.14
C LEU A 10 3.85 9.07 -10.94
N ASP A 11 4.03 9.84 -12.03
CA ASP A 11 4.42 11.25 -11.93
C ASP A 11 3.43 12.07 -11.11
N GLN A 12 2.17 11.63 -11.06
CA GLN A 12 1.15 12.31 -10.27
C GLN A 12 1.24 11.97 -8.79
N VAL A 13 1.90 10.87 -8.46
CA VAL A 13 2.00 10.38 -7.09
C VAL A 13 3.38 10.69 -6.50
N PHE A 14 4.44 10.52 -7.31
CA PHE A 14 5.81 10.71 -6.86
C PHE A 14 6.50 11.78 -7.70
N PRO A 15 7.27 12.69 -7.09
CA PRO A 15 8.07 13.64 -7.84
C PRO A 15 9.04 12.91 -8.78
N PRO A 16 9.34 13.48 -9.97
CA PRO A 16 10.21 12.83 -10.93
C PRO A 16 11.55 12.32 -10.39
N PRO A 17 12.23 13.04 -9.46
CA PRO A 17 13.51 12.52 -8.94
C PRO A 17 13.41 11.16 -8.26
N TYR A 18 12.21 10.77 -7.81
CA TYR A 18 12.03 9.51 -7.08
C TYR A 18 11.60 8.36 -7.98
N LEU A 19 11.26 8.61 -9.24
CA LEU A 19 10.73 7.56 -10.11
C LEU A 19 11.73 6.44 -10.34
N ASP A 20 13.02 6.78 -10.40
CA ASP A 20 14.06 5.77 -10.62
C ASP A 20 14.37 4.97 -9.36
N GLN A 21 13.86 5.40 -8.22
CA GLN A 21 14.07 4.73 -6.93
C GLN A 21 12.92 3.82 -6.55
N LEU A 22 11.87 3.78 -7.36
CA LEU A 22 10.72 2.95 -7.08
C LEU A 22 11.05 1.50 -7.38
N GLN A 23 10.58 0.62 -6.52
CA GLN A 23 10.75 -0.81 -6.68
C GLN A 23 9.39 -1.46 -6.89
N LYS A 24 9.29 -2.32 -7.88
CA LYS A 24 8.10 -3.13 -8.07
C LYS A 24 8.05 -4.23 -7.03
N VAL A 25 6.86 -4.47 -6.51
CA VAL A 25 6.64 -5.54 -5.55
C VAL A 25 5.30 -6.19 -5.85
N THR A 26 5.25 -7.51 -5.66
CA THR A 26 4.03 -8.28 -5.82
C THR A 26 3.69 -8.88 -4.46
N PHE A 27 2.45 -8.64 -4.03
CA PHE A 27 1.92 -9.26 -2.82
C PHE A 27 0.97 -10.37 -3.23
N GLN A 28 1.09 -11.51 -2.55
CA GLN A 28 0.19 -12.62 -2.78
C GLN A 28 -1.02 -12.50 -1.87
N LYS A 29 -2.06 -13.26 -2.19
CA LYS A 29 -3.26 -13.30 -1.35
C LYS A 29 -2.88 -13.56 0.10
N ASN A 30 -3.45 -12.79 1.00
CA ASN A 30 -3.24 -12.84 2.45
C ASN A 30 -1.93 -12.23 2.93
N ASP A 31 -1.11 -11.69 2.03
CA ASP A 31 0.09 -10.96 2.46
C ASP A 31 -0.31 -9.64 3.11
N TYR A 32 0.43 -9.26 4.13
CA TYR A 32 0.27 -7.97 4.79
C TYR A 32 1.12 -6.94 4.08
N ILE A 33 0.45 -5.93 3.54
CA ILE A 33 1.13 -4.80 2.91
C ILE A 33 1.57 -3.81 3.98
N CYS A 34 0.69 -3.58 4.96
CA CYS A 34 0.99 -2.81 6.16
C CYS A 34 0.47 -3.60 7.34
N THR A 35 1.14 -3.50 8.48
CA THR A 35 0.74 -4.21 9.70
C THR A 35 0.45 -3.21 10.80
N GLN A 36 -0.74 -3.27 11.36
CA GLN A 36 -1.15 -2.39 12.46
C GLN A 36 -0.12 -2.40 13.59
N GLY A 37 0.22 -1.22 14.06
CA GLY A 37 1.15 -1.06 15.17
C GLY A 37 2.62 -1.11 14.80
N LYS A 38 2.95 -1.45 13.57
CA LYS A 38 4.34 -1.49 13.13
C LYS A 38 4.71 -0.20 12.41
N ALA A 39 5.99 0.16 12.48
CA ALA A 39 6.51 1.34 11.82
C ALA A 39 6.37 1.18 10.30
N ILE A 40 6.03 2.27 9.65
CA ILE A 40 6.00 2.34 8.18
C ILE A 40 7.34 2.88 7.74
N THR A 41 8.02 2.16 6.86
CA THR A 41 9.34 2.57 6.36
C THR A 41 9.35 2.89 4.88
N GLU A 42 8.25 2.63 4.18
CA GLU A 42 8.15 2.94 2.76
C GLU A 42 6.76 3.39 2.39
N LEU A 43 6.68 4.20 1.33
CA LEU A 43 5.41 4.48 0.66
C LEU A 43 5.10 3.33 -0.27
N THR A 44 3.86 2.87 -0.27
CA THR A 44 3.40 1.81 -1.15
C THR A 44 2.25 2.32 -2.00
N TYR A 45 2.40 2.26 -3.32
CA TYR A 45 1.34 2.65 -4.24
C TYR A 45 0.83 1.39 -4.93
N ILE A 46 -0.45 1.09 -4.68
CA ILE A 46 -1.10 -0.09 -5.27
C ILE A 46 -1.48 0.23 -6.71
N LEU A 47 -0.99 -0.57 -7.64
CA LEU A 47 -1.29 -0.40 -9.06
C LEU A 47 -2.51 -1.21 -9.47
N SER A 48 -2.65 -2.43 -8.94
CA SER A 48 -3.76 -3.31 -9.28
C SER A 48 -3.95 -4.34 -8.18
N GLY A 49 -5.13 -4.93 -8.16
CA GLY A 49 -5.49 -5.95 -7.18
C GLY A 49 -6.44 -5.41 -6.13
N LYS A 50 -6.85 -6.29 -5.22
CA LYS A 50 -7.77 -5.95 -4.15
C LYS A 50 -7.08 -6.07 -2.81
N VAL A 51 -7.37 -5.12 -1.94
CA VAL A 51 -6.90 -5.15 -0.55
C VAL A 51 -8.07 -4.89 0.38
N LYS A 52 -7.94 -5.34 1.62
CA LYS A 52 -8.82 -4.93 2.70
C LYS A 52 -8.02 -4.19 3.74
N ILE A 53 -8.66 -3.22 4.37
CA ILE A 53 -8.09 -2.47 5.48
C ILE A 53 -8.82 -2.93 6.73
N VAL A 54 -8.08 -3.44 7.70
CA VAL A 54 -8.67 -3.97 8.92
C VAL A 54 -8.00 -3.34 10.13
N ARG A 55 -8.75 -3.25 11.21
CA ARG A 55 -8.22 -2.81 12.50
C ARG A 55 -8.55 -3.87 13.52
N SER A 56 -7.50 -4.30 14.25
CA SER A 56 -7.68 -5.22 15.37
C SER A 56 -8.02 -4.43 16.62
N LEU A 57 -9.00 -4.90 17.34
CA LEU A 57 -9.41 -4.32 18.61
C LEU A 57 -8.74 -5.07 19.74
N PHE A 58 -8.68 -4.42 20.92
CA PHE A 58 -7.98 -5.01 22.07
C PHE A 58 -8.60 -6.32 22.54
N ASN A 59 -9.86 -6.59 22.17
CA ASN A 59 -10.54 -7.84 22.52
C ASN A 59 -10.27 -8.97 21.49
N GLY A 60 -9.35 -8.75 20.55
CA GLY A 60 -8.98 -9.75 19.56
C GLY A 60 -9.86 -9.80 18.34
N LYS A 61 -10.91 -8.98 18.29
CA LYS A 61 -11.77 -8.93 17.11
C LYS A 61 -11.19 -7.99 16.07
N GLU A 62 -11.46 -8.30 14.80
CA GLU A 62 -11.05 -7.45 13.68
C GLU A 62 -12.26 -6.79 13.08
N HIS A 63 -12.11 -5.51 12.75
CA HIS A 63 -13.10 -4.79 11.96
C HIS A 63 -12.53 -4.53 10.57
N ILE A 64 -13.29 -4.88 9.55
CA ILE A 64 -12.96 -4.50 8.17
C ILE A 64 -13.43 -3.07 8.00
N LEU A 65 -12.49 -2.15 7.82
CA LEU A 65 -12.80 -0.74 7.64
C LEU A 65 -13.19 -0.44 6.21
N GLU A 66 -12.52 -1.11 5.25
CA GLU A 66 -12.74 -0.81 3.85
C GLU A 66 -12.16 -1.92 2.99
N MET A 67 -12.73 -2.11 1.80
CA MET A 67 -12.16 -2.94 0.75
C MET A 67 -11.93 -2.06 -0.47
N LEU A 68 -10.73 -2.14 -1.04
CA LEU A 68 -10.34 -1.28 -2.15
C LEU A 68 -9.86 -2.13 -3.32
N ASN A 69 -10.28 -1.72 -4.53
CA ASN A 69 -9.80 -2.34 -5.77
C ASN A 69 -9.34 -1.29 -6.77
N GLN A 70 -8.94 -0.12 -6.26
CA GLN A 70 -8.48 1.00 -7.07
C GLN A 70 -7.04 1.33 -6.69
N PRO A 71 -6.29 1.99 -7.57
CA PRO A 71 -4.97 2.50 -7.19
C PRO A 71 -5.06 3.36 -5.94
N GLN A 72 -4.15 3.15 -5.00
CA GLN A 72 -4.18 3.78 -3.70
C GLN A 72 -2.77 3.85 -3.14
N ILE A 73 -2.47 4.93 -2.41
CA ILE A 73 -1.18 5.05 -1.72
C ILE A 73 -1.38 4.77 -0.23
N PHE A 74 -0.40 4.07 0.35
CA PHE A 74 -0.38 3.77 1.78
C PHE A 74 0.96 4.18 2.38
N GLY A 75 0.92 4.65 3.62
CA GLY A 75 2.11 4.99 4.38
C GLY A 75 2.48 6.46 4.36
N ASP A 76 1.79 7.28 3.58
CA ASP A 76 2.14 8.69 3.44
C ASP A 76 1.94 9.48 4.75
N VAL A 77 0.80 9.30 5.40
CA VAL A 77 0.52 10.01 6.65
C VAL A 77 1.45 9.53 7.75
N GLU A 78 1.62 8.22 7.88
CA GLU A 78 2.45 7.63 8.92
C GLU A 78 3.92 8.07 8.79
N LEU A 79 4.44 8.12 7.57
CA LEU A 79 5.82 8.56 7.35
C LEU A 79 5.98 10.04 7.68
N MET A 80 5.00 10.87 7.33
CA MET A 80 5.07 12.30 7.61
C MET A 80 4.95 12.62 9.08
N THR A 81 4.19 11.83 9.83
CA THR A 81 3.94 12.08 11.24
C THR A 81 4.75 11.20 12.17
N ASN A 82 5.54 10.29 11.60
CA ASN A 82 6.35 9.32 12.35
C ASN A 82 5.49 8.49 13.30
N GLN A 83 4.29 8.11 12.83
CA GLN A 83 3.37 7.30 13.60
C GLN A 83 3.36 5.86 13.06
N PRO A 84 3.12 4.87 13.93
CA PRO A 84 2.94 3.51 13.44
C PRO A 84 1.62 3.37 12.68
N ALA A 85 1.50 2.30 11.91
CA ALA A 85 0.29 2.04 11.15
C ALA A 85 -0.90 1.88 12.09
N GLY A 86 -1.99 2.60 11.78
CA GLY A 86 -3.22 2.54 12.58
C GLY A 86 -4.12 1.37 12.22
N SER A 87 -3.84 0.69 11.12
CA SER A 87 -4.61 -0.47 10.66
C SER A 87 -3.71 -1.32 9.79
N SER A 88 -4.18 -2.53 9.48
CA SER A 88 -3.47 -3.43 8.58
C SER A 88 -4.08 -3.34 7.19
N VAL A 89 -3.24 -3.51 6.17
CA VAL A 89 -3.68 -3.59 4.77
C VAL A 89 -3.26 -4.97 4.28
N ILE A 90 -4.23 -5.78 3.87
CA ILE A 90 -4.02 -7.19 3.54
C ILE A 90 -4.50 -7.45 2.12
N ALA A 91 -3.67 -8.12 1.34
CA ALA A 91 -4.02 -8.47 -0.03
C ALA A 91 -5.13 -9.53 -0.06
N LEU A 92 -6.17 -9.28 -0.84
CA LEU A 92 -7.28 -10.22 -1.05
C LEU A 92 -7.05 -11.10 -2.27
N GLU A 93 -6.13 -10.70 -3.12
CA GLU A 93 -5.71 -11.41 -4.31
C GLU A 93 -4.30 -10.95 -4.63
N GLU A 94 -3.74 -11.37 -5.74
CA GLU A 94 -2.42 -10.89 -6.13
C GLU A 94 -2.49 -9.38 -6.38
N VAL A 95 -1.57 -8.64 -5.73
CA VAL A 95 -1.52 -7.19 -5.79
C VAL A 95 -0.18 -6.77 -6.39
N GLN A 96 -0.24 -5.89 -7.39
CA GLN A 96 0.94 -5.27 -7.98
C GLN A 96 1.09 -3.88 -7.42
N ALA A 97 2.28 -3.55 -6.95
CA ALA A 97 2.53 -2.27 -6.31
C ALA A 97 3.94 -1.78 -6.63
N VAL A 98 4.20 -0.52 -6.32
CA VAL A 98 5.56 0.04 -6.29
C VAL A 98 5.79 0.64 -4.91
N GLN A 99 7.03 0.59 -4.46
CA GLN A 99 7.42 1.09 -3.15
C GLN A 99 8.58 2.07 -3.27
N LEU A 100 8.54 3.08 -2.43
CA LEU A 100 9.62 4.06 -2.26
C LEU A 100 10.01 4.07 -0.80
N THR A 101 11.25 3.72 -0.52
CA THR A 101 11.78 3.75 0.85
C THR A 101 12.41 5.09 1.19
#